data_04de7f155f37a02b4b8d84c3615f0209
#
_entry.id   04de7f155f37a02b4b8d84c3615f0209
#
_cell.length_a   1.000
_cell.length_b   1.000
_cell.length_c   1.000
_cell.angle_alpha   90.00
_cell.angle_beta   90.00
_cell.angle_gamma   90.00
#
_symmetry.space_group_name_H-M   'P 1'
#
loop_
_entity.id
_entity.type
_entity.pdbx_description
1 polymer ?
#
loop_
_entity_poly.entity_id
_entity_poly.type
_entity_poly.pdbx_seq_one_letter_code
_entity_poly.pdbx_strand_id
1 'polypeptide(L)'
;MLSRRSALLAGAALPLASGAFAPPAQAQQSSVLRIAMTVADIPATDGAPDQGTEGIRFMGYTVYDPLIMWDLSSATAPAKLVPGLATKWYQQPTDPTRWVFELRQGVKFHDGSTFNADAVIFNLDRCLDEKSAAFDRVGRNVLIAALWPIVGYKKIDEYKVELQTKGVDTVMPSLLNRFTLASPANFEKVGKDWQAYRKSPSGTGPWKVKSWTPRERAELERNTDYWNKDRIPKTERMVLLPVPDVSTRSAALLSGRVDWIEAPAPDSLDKLRAGGCKIETNVIPHMWPYTLSLQPGAPTADIRVRKALNLAVDRDAMVKLLNGLAAPAVGCVPTDHPWFGNPSFKIKYDPAEAKKLLAEAGYGLQKRLKMKIAISTAGSGQMYPLIMNEFIQQQFAEVGVDLEFQVLDWNALLNLMRAGSKSPEGLQLNAINVSWNTMDPHNAFMRFIDSQQIPPKGSNWGYINDPEFDKLATEARNTSDPKDLDKVLARINTRMVDEAVFVWFVHDVWPNAISGKVKGYVHPKSWYVDFSPVTVG
;
A
#
# COMPACT_ATOMS: atom_id res chain seq x y z
N MET A 1 60.31 52.72 -48.33
CA MET A 1 60.28 54.20 -48.64
C MET A 1 59.13 54.79 -47.85
N LEU A 2 59.48 55.59 -46.83
CA LEU A 2 59.01 56.93 -46.48
C LEU A 2 57.46 57.09 -46.46
N SER A 3 56.81 57.70 -45.44
CA SER A 3 57.26 58.67 -44.45
C SER A 3 56.10 58.93 -43.46
N ARG A 4 56.50 59.32 -42.26
CA ARG A 4 55.79 59.96 -41.19
C ARG A 4 54.76 61.02 -41.59
N ARG A 5 53.67 61.17 -40.77
CA ARG A 5 53.41 62.45 -40.08
C ARG A 5 52.40 62.33 -38.99
N SER A 6 52.75 62.84 -37.83
CA SER A 6 52.03 63.03 -36.60
C SER A 6 50.97 64.14 -36.70
N ALA A 7 49.88 64.07 -36.00
CA ALA A 7 49.10 65.20 -35.52
C ALA A 7 48.39 64.93 -34.22
N LEU A 8 48.46 65.90 -33.32
CA LEU A 8 48.19 65.98 -31.89
C LEU A 8 46.73 65.91 -31.50
N LEU A 9 46.52 65.26 -30.34
CA LEU A 9 45.76 65.63 -29.12
C LEU A 9 44.53 66.56 -29.23
N ALA A 10 43.38 66.05 -28.86
CA ALA A 10 42.44 66.78 -27.97
C ALA A 10 41.74 65.75 -27.07
N GLY A 11 41.99 65.87 -25.78
CA GLY A 11 41.38 65.04 -24.73
C GLY A 11 39.94 65.46 -24.45
N ALA A 12 39.01 64.49 -24.44
CA ALA A 12 37.71 64.65 -23.81
C ALA A 12 37.54 63.53 -22.77
N ALA A 13 37.55 63.90 -21.53
CA ALA A 13 37.25 63.01 -20.39
C ALA A 13 35.74 62.74 -20.38
N LEU A 14 35.37 61.49 -20.61
CA LEU A 14 34.02 60.99 -20.34
C LEU A 14 34.01 60.37 -18.95
N PRO A 15 32.96 60.57 -18.12
CA PRO A 15 32.87 59.95 -16.82
C PRO A 15 32.57 58.45 -16.98
N LEU A 16 33.38 57.59 -16.36
CA LEU A 16 33.13 56.18 -16.14
C LEU A 16 31.90 56.04 -15.23
N ALA A 17 30.75 55.77 -15.82
CA ALA A 17 29.60 55.23 -15.11
C ALA A 17 29.93 53.78 -14.70
N SER A 18 30.23 53.58 -13.41
CA SER A 18 30.32 52.26 -12.77
C SER A 18 28.95 51.60 -12.79
N GLY A 19 28.61 50.93 -13.88
CA GLY A 19 27.47 50.02 -13.92
C GLY A 19 27.76 48.82 -12.99
N ALA A 20 27.10 48.78 -11.86
CA ALA A 20 27.08 47.62 -11.02
C ALA A 20 26.44 46.48 -11.83
N PHE A 21 27.26 45.55 -12.31
CA PHE A 21 26.76 44.26 -12.79
C PHE A 21 26.08 43.57 -11.60
N ALA A 22 24.74 43.58 -11.59
CA ALA A 22 23.97 42.65 -10.75
C ALA A 22 24.41 41.24 -11.14
N PRO A 23 24.78 40.38 -10.18
CA PRO A 23 25.09 39.00 -10.50
C PRO A 23 23.85 38.38 -11.20
N PRO A 24 24.06 37.53 -12.22
CA PRO A 24 22.94 36.86 -12.89
C PRO A 24 22.17 36.12 -11.79
N ALA A 25 20.86 36.37 -11.72
CA ALA A 25 19.97 35.61 -10.86
C ALA A 25 20.23 34.14 -11.19
N GLN A 26 20.85 33.39 -10.29
CA GLN A 26 20.97 31.95 -10.39
C GLN A 26 19.56 31.42 -10.58
N ALA A 27 19.23 30.97 -11.78
CA ALA A 27 17.99 30.27 -12.01
C ALA A 27 17.95 29.12 -11.01
N GLN A 28 17.06 29.21 -10.04
CA GLN A 28 16.89 28.22 -8.99
C GLN A 28 16.58 26.91 -9.72
N GLN A 29 17.55 26.00 -9.79
CA GLN A 29 17.34 24.71 -10.43
C GLN A 29 16.11 24.07 -9.79
N SER A 30 15.08 23.82 -10.60
CA SER A 30 13.84 23.23 -10.10
C SER A 30 14.17 21.91 -9.41
N SER A 31 13.81 21.81 -8.13
CA SER A 31 14.09 20.61 -7.34
C SER A 31 13.25 19.43 -7.87
N VAL A 32 13.89 18.30 -8.16
CA VAL A 32 13.25 17.11 -8.73
C VAL A 32 13.57 15.90 -7.85
N LEU A 33 12.55 15.21 -7.37
CA LEU A 33 12.67 13.93 -6.68
C LEU A 33 12.41 12.80 -7.70
N ARG A 34 13.39 11.92 -7.91
CA ARG A 34 13.28 10.77 -8.82
C ARG A 34 13.20 9.48 -8.01
N ILE A 35 12.13 8.73 -8.21
CA ILE A 35 11.84 7.50 -7.46
C ILE A 35 11.80 6.32 -8.42
N ALA A 36 12.60 5.28 -8.18
CA ALA A 36 12.47 4.00 -8.86
C ALA A 36 11.59 3.07 -8.03
N MET A 37 10.42 2.74 -8.58
CA MET A 37 9.39 1.89 -7.99
C MET A 37 9.66 0.41 -8.25
N THR A 38 9.06 -0.47 -7.45
CA THR A 38 9.17 -1.93 -7.63
C THR A 38 8.21 -2.49 -8.69
N VAL A 39 7.14 -1.78 -8.98
CA VAL A 39 6.11 -2.19 -9.97
C VAL A 39 6.62 -2.11 -11.41
N ALA A 40 5.98 -2.86 -12.30
CA ALA A 40 6.37 -2.95 -13.72
C ALA A 40 5.74 -1.86 -14.60
N ASP A 41 4.79 -1.09 -14.08
CA ASP A 41 4.10 -0.03 -14.80
C ASP A 41 3.74 1.14 -13.89
N ILE A 42 3.46 2.29 -14.48
CA ILE A 42 2.87 3.42 -13.76
C ILE A 42 1.45 3.03 -13.32
N PRO A 43 1.10 3.19 -12.03
CA PRO A 43 -0.25 2.92 -11.56
C PRO A 43 -1.28 3.79 -12.26
N ALA A 44 -2.51 3.30 -12.37
CA ALA A 44 -3.61 4.04 -12.99
C ALA A 44 -3.80 5.42 -12.35
N THR A 45 -3.98 6.42 -13.20
CA THR A 45 -3.99 7.85 -12.82
C THR A 45 -5.40 8.41 -12.61
N ASP A 46 -6.45 7.59 -12.76
CA ASP A 46 -7.87 8.02 -12.78
C ASP A 46 -8.55 8.04 -11.41
N GLY A 47 -7.79 7.98 -10.31
CA GLY A 47 -8.33 7.89 -8.96
C GLY A 47 -8.73 6.48 -8.52
N ALA A 48 -8.44 5.46 -9.36
CA ALA A 48 -8.53 4.05 -8.98
C ALA A 48 -7.17 3.37 -9.23
N PRO A 49 -6.12 3.76 -8.46
CA PRO A 49 -4.77 3.29 -8.72
C PRO A 49 -4.66 1.78 -8.49
N ASP A 50 -4.28 1.06 -9.53
CA ASP A 50 -3.93 -0.36 -9.48
C ASP A 50 -2.52 -0.57 -8.91
N GLN A 51 -1.90 -1.71 -9.08
CA GLN A 51 -0.58 -2.06 -8.51
C GLN A 51 -0.56 -2.12 -6.96
N GLY A 52 -1.72 -2.38 -6.35
CA GLY A 52 -1.83 -2.58 -4.91
C GLY A 52 -1.56 -1.30 -4.09
N THR A 53 -0.94 -1.47 -2.92
CA THR A 53 -0.66 -0.35 -2.00
C THR A 53 0.34 0.64 -2.58
N GLU A 54 1.29 0.19 -3.41
CA GLU A 54 2.24 1.05 -4.10
C GLU A 54 1.54 2.03 -5.05
N GLY A 55 0.52 1.56 -5.77
CA GLY A 55 -0.30 2.44 -6.60
C GLY A 55 -1.01 3.52 -5.79
N ILE A 56 -1.60 3.16 -4.64
CA ILE A 56 -2.25 4.13 -3.76
C ILE A 56 -1.23 5.14 -3.22
N ARG A 57 -0.03 4.71 -2.85
CA ARG A 57 1.04 5.58 -2.35
C ARG A 57 1.49 6.60 -3.39
N PHE A 58 1.73 6.17 -4.64
CA PHE A 58 2.32 7.03 -5.66
C PHE A 58 1.31 7.77 -6.53
N MET A 59 0.10 7.27 -6.70
CA MET A 59 -0.95 7.93 -7.49
C MET A 59 -2.19 8.27 -6.67
N GLY A 60 -2.52 7.49 -5.64
CA GLY A 60 -3.64 7.78 -4.74
C GLY A 60 -3.34 9.03 -3.89
N TYR A 61 -2.50 8.90 -2.88
CA TYR A 61 -2.23 9.96 -1.89
C TYR A 61 -1.40 11.14 -2.40
N THR A 62 -0.84 11.07 -3.59
CA THR A 62 -0.14 12.18 -4.23
C THR A 62 -1.08 13.04 -5.07
N VAL A 63 -1.90 12.43 -5.91
CA VAL A 63 -2.75 13.13 -6.89
C VAL A 63 -4.16 13.37 -6.35
N TYR A 64 -4.61 12.54 -5.42
CA TYR A 64 -5.98 12.55 -4.89
C TYR A 64 -5.97 12.65 -3.37
N ASP A 65 -7.10 13.06 -2.81
CA ASP A 65 -7.38 12.90 -1.39
C ASP A 65 -8.59 11.99 -1.19
N PRO A 66 -8.58 11.13 -0.16
CA PRO A 66 -9.75 10.42 0.33
C PRO A 66 -10.56 11.26 1.32
N LEU A 67 -11.74 10.76 1.72
CA LEU A 67 -12.54 11.40 2.78
C LEU A 67 -11.80 11.39 4.13
N ILE A 68 -11.11 10.30 4.45
CA ILE A 68 -10.37 10.10 5.69
C ILE A 68 -8.94 9.70 5.33
N MET A 69 -7.96 10.26 5.98
CA MET A 69 -6.53 10.04 5.70
C MET A 69 -5.82 9.36 6.87
N TRP A 70 -4.62 8.86 6.63
CA TRP A 70 -3.66 8.49 7.67
C TRP A 70 -2.78 9.68 8.03
N ASP A 71 -2.53 9.88 9.32
CA ASP A 71 -1.44 10.74 9.80
C ASP A 71 -0.10 10.03 9.58
N LEU A 72 0.70 10.55 8.69
CA LEU A 72 2.00 10.02 8.29
C LEU A 72 3.18 10.85 8.81
N SER A 73 2.93 11.73 9.77
CA SER A 73 3.91 12.69 10.28
C SER A 73 4.90 12.09 11.28
N SER A 74 4.63 10.90 11.83
CA SER A 74 5.44 10.26 12.86
C SER A 74 6.12 8.97 12.37
N ALA A 75 7.42 8.85 12.65
CA ALA A 75 8.17 7.60 12.46
C ALA A 75 8.04 6.62 13.64
N THR A 76 7.57 7.07 14.80
CA THR A 76 7.56 6.27 16.05
C THR A 76 6.17 5.87 16.50
N ALA A 77 5.17 6.71 16.30
CA ALA A 77 3.78 6.41 16.65
C ALA A 77 3.09 5.64 15.50
N PRO A 78 2.17 4.72 15.81
CA PRO A 78 1.27 4.15 14.81
C PRO A 78 0.49 5.24 14.08
N ALA A 79 0.29 5.07 12.77
CA ALA A 79 -0.54 5.98 11.98
C ALA A 79 -1.98 5.98 12.50
N LYS A 80 -2.60 7.16 12.58
CA LYS A 80 -4.00 7.34 13.03
C LYS A 80 -4.83 7.90 11.91
N LEU A 81 -6.14 7.66 11.95
CA LEU A 81 -7.08 8.30 11.03
C LEU A 81 -7.24 9.78 11.38
N VAL A 82 -7.14 10.62 10.37
CA VAL A 82 -7.29 12.07 10.46
C VAL A 82 -8.23 12.59 9.37
N PRO A 83 -8.83 13.78 9.54
CA PRO A 83 -9.63 14.41 8.52
C PRO A 83 -8.90 14.62 7.19
N GLY A 84 -9.48 14.09 6.11
CA GLY A 84 -9.13 14.39 4.73
C GLY A 84 -10.11 15.38 4.11
N LEU A 85 -10.83 14.95 3.07
CA LEU A 85 -11.92 15.74 2.47
C LEU A 85 -13.18 15.76 3.33
N ALA A 86 -13.35 14.84 4.27
CA ALA A 86 -14.31 14.98 5.37
C ALA A 86 -13.62 15.60 6.59
N THR A 87 -14.26 16.60 7.20
CA THR A 87 -13.77 17.28 8.41
C THR A 87 -14.26 16.58 9.68
N LYS A 88 -15.41 15.87 9.58
CA LYS A 88 -16.04 15.13 10.66
C LYS A 88 -16.84 13.98 10.10
N TRP A 89 -16.97 12.89 10.86
CA TRP A 89 -17.84 11.76 10.56
C TRP A 89 -18.41 11.16 11.85
N TYR A 90 -19.65 10.68 11.78
CA TYR A 90 -20.34 10.09 12.92
C TYR A 90 -21.50 9.20 12.46
N GLN A 91 -21.85 8.22 13.28
CA GLN A 91 -23.07 7.44 13.09
C GLN A 91 -24.29 8.25 13.53
N GLN A 92 -25.42 8.09 12.83
CA GLN A 92 -26.69 8.69 13.27
C GLN A 92 -27.15 8.03 14.58
N PRO A 93 -27.51 8.81 15.62
CA PRO A 93 -27.93 8.25 16.91
C PRO A 93 -29.16 7.35 16.82
N THR A 94 -30.04 7.62 15.86
CA THR A 94 -31.31 6.88 15.67
C THR A 94 -31.16 5.67 14.75
N ASP A 95 -30.10 5.61 13.96
CA ASP A 95 -29.79 4.50 13.05
C ASP A 95 -28.28 4.36 12.88
N PRO A 96 -27.60 3.54 13.68
CA PRO A 96 -26.16 3.38 13.63
C PRO A 96 -25.63 2.69 12.37
N THR A 97 -26.51 2.25 11.46
CA THR A 97 -26.10 1.80 10.11
C THR A 97 -25.83 2.96 9.17
N ARG A 98 -26.16 4.20 9.57
CA ARG A 98 -26.00 5.41 8.76
C ARG A 98 -24.87 6.26 9.29
N TRP A 99 -23.90 6.51 8.43
CA TRP A 99 -22.77 7.39 8.68
C TRP A 99 -22.96 8.73 7.96
N VAL A 100 -22.80 9.83 8.69
CA VAL A 100 -22.81 11.18 8.13
C VAL A 100 -21.38 11.70 8.05
N PHE A 101 -21.02 12.27 6.89
CA PHE A 101 -19.74 12.91 6.65
C PHE A 101 -19.96 14.38 6.34
N GLU A 102 -19.37 15.26 7.15
CA GLU A 102 -19.30 16.70 6.91
C GLU A 102 -18.05 16.99 6.07
N LEU A 103 -18.25 17.59 4.89
CA LEU A 103 -17.21 17.77 3.90
C LEU A 103 -16.47 19.09 4.06
N ARG A 104 -15.23 19.11 3.66
CA ARG A 104 -14.37 20.29 3.66
C ARG A 104 -14.81 21.27 2.59
N GLN A 105 -15.02 22.53 2.97
CA GLN A 105 -15.35 23.60 2.05
C GLN A 105 -14.11 24.26 1.44
N GLY A 106 -14.25 24.89 0.28
CA GLY A 106 -13.19 25.64 -0.39
C GLY A 106 -12.13 24.78 -1.08
N VAL A 107 -12.27 23.46 -1.11
CA VAL A 107 -11.39 22.56 -1.85
C VAL A 107 -11.69 22.64 -3.35
N LYS A 108 -10.61 22.66 -4.15
CA LYS A 108 -10.71 22.62 -5.62
C LYS A 108 -9.98 21.40 -6.17
N PHE A 109 -10.57 20.82 -7.19
CA PHE A 109 -9.86 19.86 -8.04
C PHE A 109 -8.75 20.55 -8.85
N HIS A 110 -7.84 19.76 -9.41
CA HIS A 110 -6.74 20.28 -10.23
C HIS A 110 -7.20 21.03 -11.49
N ASP A 111 -8.40 20.73 -12.00
CA ASP A 111 -9.04 21.43 -13.11
C ASP A 111 -9.71 22.76 -12.71
N GLY A 112 -9.67 23.12 -11.42
CA GLY A 112 -10.27 24.32 -10.84
C GLY A 112 -11.72 24.18 -10.41
N SER A 113 -12.40 23.06 -10.70
CA SER A 113 -13.78 22.81 -10.25
C SER A 113 -13.86 22.60 -8.73
N THR A 114 -15.01 22.87 -8.16
CA THR A 114 -15.23 22.81 -6.71
C THR A 114 -15.52 21.37 -6.27
N PHE A 115 -14.86 20.94 -5.18
CA PHE A 115 -15.22 19.73 -4.45
C PHE A 115 -16.43 19.99 -3.54
N ASN A 116 -17.44 19.13 -3.61
CA ASN A 116 -18.64 19.16 -2.77
C ASN A 116 -19.27 17.76 -2.67
N ALA A 117 -20.50 17.68 -2.12
CA ALA A 117 -21.22 16.42 -1.97
C ALA A 117 -21.54 15.74 -3.32
N ASP A 118 -21.79 16.51 -4.38
CA ASP A 118 -22.06 15.94 -5.70
C ASP A 118 -20.85 15.18 -6.25
N ALA A 119 -19.63 15.65 -5.96
CA ALA A 119 -18.41 14.95 -6.32
C ALA A 119 -18.25 13.62 -5.55
N VAL A 120 -18.66 13.56 -4.28
CA VAL A 120 -18.66 12.30 -3.52
C VAL A 120 -19.67 11.32 -4.10
N ILE A 121 -20.90 11.76 -4.37
CA ILE A 121 -21.95 10.91 -4.98
C ILE A 121 -21.49 10.39 -6.34
N PHE A 122 -20.92 11.24 -7.20
CA PHE A 122 -20.37 10.84 -8.49
C PHE A 122 -19.34 9.69 -8.38
N ASN A 123 -18.43 9.77 -7.40
CA ASN A 123 -17.42 8.72 -7.21
C ASN A 123 -18.01 7.45 -6.58
N LEU A 124 -19.07 7.54 -5.80
CA LEU A 124 -19.83 6.37 -5.35
C LEU A 124 -20.58 5.72 -6.51
N ASP A 125 -21.27 6.51 -7.36
CA ASP A 125 -21.93 6.05 -8.59
C ASP A 125 -20.95 5.36 -9.53
N ARG A 126 -19.74 5.90 -9.70
CA ARG A 126 -18.66 5.29 -10.47
C ARG A 126 -18.43 3.82 -10.08
N CYS A 127 -18.57 3.50 -8.79
CA CYS A 127 -18.23 2.18 -8.26
C CYS A 127 -19.45 1.30 -7.96
N LEU A 128 -20.58 1.89 -7.57
CA LEU A 128 -21.72 1.16 -6.97
C LEU A 128 -22.98 1.16 -7.83
N ASP A 129 -23.16 2.11 -8.75
CA ASP A 129 -24.33 2.17 -9.63
C ASP A 129 -23.98 1.79 -11.07
N GLU A 130 -24.27 0.53 -11.44
CA GLU A 130 -24.03 0.03 -12.81
C GLU A 130 -24.85 0.73 -13.90
N LYS A 131 -25.86 1.53 -13.52
CA LYS A 131 -26.69 2.32 -14.45
C LYS A 131 -26.16 3.73 -14.64
N SER A 132 -25.24 4.17 -13.81
CA SER A 132 -24.63 5.49 -13.90
C SER A 132 -23.78 5.62 -15.16
N ALA A 133 -23.85 6.79 -15.81
CA ALA A 133 -22.93 7.13 -16.90
C ALA A 133 -21.45 7.20 -16.44
N ALA A 134 -21.22 7.35 -15.15
CA ALA A 134 -19.90 7.35 -14.55
C ALA A 134 -19.37 5.93 -14.22
N PHE A 135 -20.19 4.89 -14.34
CA PHE A 135 -19.81 3.55 -13.92
C PHE A 135 -18.52 3.08 -14.58
N ASP A 136 -17.58 2.62 -13.77
CA ASP A 136 -16.26 2.14 -14.18
C ASP A 136 -16.01 0.75 -13.58
N ARG A 137 -16.21 -0.29 -14.36
CA ARG A 137 -15.98 -1.67 -13.92
C ARG A 137 -14.55 -1.93 -13.48
N VAL A 138 -13.56 -1.30 -14.13
CA VAL A 138 -12.15 -1.48 -13.82
C VAL A 138 -11.81 -0.75 -12.51
N GLY A 139 -12.21 0.51 -12.38
CA GLY A 139 -12.03 1.30 -11.16
C GLY A 139 -12.76 0.68 -9.96
N ARG A 140 -13.98 0.16 -10.18
CA ARG A 140 -14.72 -0.58 -9.14
C ARG A 140 -13.91 -1.75 -8.59
N ASN A 141 -13.26 -2.55 -9.42
CA ASN A 141 -12.47 -3.69 -8.97
C ASN A 141 -11.31 -3.30 -8.05
N VAL A 142 -10.80 -2.07 -8.16
CA VAL A 142 -9.77 -1.51 -7.27
C VAL A 142 -10.39 -0.95 -5.99
N LEU A 143 -11.46 -0.15 -6.11
CA LEU A 143 -12.03 0.63 -5.02
C LEU A 143 -13.06 -0.13 -4.18
N ILE A 144 -13.62 -1.24 -4.68
CA ILE A 144 -14.67 -2.00 -3.98
C ILE A 144 -14.23 -2.49 -2.59
N ALA A 145 -12.95 -2.73 -2.40
CA ALA A 145 -12.42 -3.09 -1.08
C ALA A 145 -12.60 -2.00 -0.01
N ALA A 146 -12.75 -0.73 -0.43
CA ALA A 146 -13.08 0.38 0.45
C ALA A 146 -14.59 0.58 0.62
N LEU A 147 -15.39 0.12 -0.32
CA LEU A 147 -16.81 0.46 -0.43
C LEU A 147 -17.75 -0.74 -0.17
N TRP A 148 -17.22 -1.96 -0.01
CA TRP A 148 -18.00 -3.19 0.09
C TRP A 148 -19.10 -3.19 1.18
N PRO A 149 -18.97 -2.48 2.33
CA PRO A 149 -20.03 -2.49 3.34
C PRO A 149 -21.18 -1.51 3.01
N ILE A 150 -20.99 -0.63 2.01
CA ILE A 150 -21.94 0.43 1.67
C ILE A 150 -23.03 -0.15 0.78
N VAL A 151 -24.28 -0.01 1.23
CA VAL A 151 -25.47 -0.48 0.51
C VAL A 151 -26.40 0.66 0.08
N GLY A 152 -26.13 1.89 0.54
CA GLY A 152 -26.87 3.07 0.17
C GLY A 152 -26.08 4.34 0.47
N TYR A 153 -26.36 5.39 -0.26
CA TYR A 153 -25.74 6.69 -0.06
C TYR A 153 -26.64 7.80 -0.62
N LYS A 154 -26.51 8.98 -0.05
CA LYS A 154 -27.24 10.16 -0.54
C LYS A 154 -26.53 11.46 -0.15
N LYS A 155 -26.77 12.49 -0.94
CA LYS A 155 -26.48 13.86 -0.60
C LYS A 155 -27.50 14.34 0.43
N ILE A 156 -27.06 14.95 1.53
CA ILE A 156 -27.92 15.62 2.52
C ILE A 156 -28.01 17.11 2.16
N ASP A 157 -26.86 17.76 1.99
CA ASP A 157 -26.72 19.14 1.54
C ASP A 157 -25.43 19.30 0.69
N GLU A 158 -25.06 20.53 0.36
CA GLU A 158 -23.91 20.82 -0.51
C GLU A 158 -22.58 20.27 0.04
N TYR A 159 -22.44 20.19 1.37
CA TYR A 159 -21.21 19.74 2.04
C TYR A 159 -21.47 18.64 3.05
N LYS A 160 -22.51 17.83 2.82
CA LYS A 160 -22.82 16.71 3.70
C LYS A 160 -23.37 15.52 2.93
N VAL A 161 -22.83 14.34 3.19
CA VAL A 161 -23.29 13.08 2.61
C VAL A 161 -23.59 12.05 3.70
N GLU A 162 -24.50 11.14 3.41
CA GLU A 162 -24.83 9.98 4.23
C GLU A 162 -24.43 8.72 3.47
N LEU A 163 -23.76 7.80 4.15
CA LEU A 163 -23.47 6.46 3.69
C LEU A 163 -24.19 5.46 4.59
N GLN A 164 -24.87 4.49 4.01
CA GLN A 164 -25.56 3.43 4.73
C GLN A 164 -24.82 2.11 4.57
N THR A 165 -24.55 1.43 5.68
CA THR A 165 -23.95 0.09 5.72
C THR A 165 -25.04 -0.97 5.87
N LYS A 166 -24.74 -2.22 5.48
CA LYS A 166 -25.67 -3.35 5.57
C LYS A 166 -26.10 -3.68 7.00
N GLY A 167 -25.25 -3.44 7.97
CA GLY A 167 -25.46 -3.54 9.40
C GLY A 167 -24.62 -2.50 10.12
N VAL A 168 -24.64 -2.48 11.45
CA VAL A 168 -23.72 -1.60 12.19
C VAL A 168 -22.28 -1.94 11.82
N ASP A 169 -21.49 -0.93 11.45
CA ASP A 169 -20.08 -1.12 11.09
C ASP A 169 -19.25 0.08 11.54
N THR A 170 -18.70 0.01 12.74
CA THR A 170 -17.87 1.08 13.33
C THR A 170 -16.48 1.15 12.70
N VAL A 171 -16.10 0.13 11.91
CA VAL A 171 -14.79 0.05 11.24
C VAL A 171 -14.82 0.64 9.84
N MET A 172 -16.01 0.81 9.25
CA MET A 172 -16.20 1.30 7.88
C MET A 172 -15.43 2.59 7.58
N PRO A 173 -15.36 3.61 8.46
CA PRO A 173 -14.58 4.81 8.19
C PRO A 173 -13.11 4.55 7.90
N SER A 174 -12.52 3.51 8.51
CA SER A 174 -11.12 3.15 8.27
C SER A 174 -10.87 2.66 6.84
N LEU A 175 -11.88 2.19 6.12
CA LEU A 175 -11.77 1.74 4.74
C LEU A 175 -11.71 2.92 3.76
N LEU A 176 -12.35 4.05 4.11
CA LEU A 176 -12.47 5.21 3.24
C LEU A 176 -11.16 5.97 3.00
N ASN A 177 -10.08 5.59 3.70
CA ASN A 177 -8.73 6.09 3.38
C ASN A 177 -8.25 5.66 1.98
N ARG A 178 -8.88 4.67 1.37
CA ARG A 178 -8.59 4.15 0.02
C ARG A 178 -9.56 4.66 -1.04
N PHE A 179 -10.62 5.34 -0.64
CA PHE A 179 -11.62 5.90 -1.55
C PHE A 179 -11.20 7.30 -1.98
N THR A 180 -10.38 7.35 -3.00
CA THR A 180 -9.88 8.60 -3.63
C THR A 180 -10.90 9.16 -4.62
N LEU A 181 -10.99 10.48 -4.70
CA LEU A 181 -12.08 11.17 -5.39
C LEU A 181 -11.61 11.88 -6.67
N ALA A 182 -12.15 11.47 -7.81
CA ALA A 182 -11.92 12.05 -9.14
C ALA A 182 -12.88 13.21 -9.42
N SER A 183 -12.46 14.19 -10.24
CA SER A 183 -13.26 15.34 -10.63
C SER A 183 -14.40 14.97 -11.58
N PRO A 184 -15.66 15.22 -11.22
CA PRO A 184 -16.80 15.05 -12.14
C PRO A 184 -16.69 15.98 -13.37
N ALA A 185 -16.29 17.23 -13.16
CA ALA A 185 -16.17 18.21 -14.23
C ALA A 185 -15.13 17.80 -15.28
N ASN A 186 -14.00 17.25 -14.82
CA ASN A 186 -13.00 16.72 -15.75
C ASN A 186 -13.51 15.48 -16.50
N PHE A 187 -14.27 14.59 -15.85
CA PHE A 187 -14.88 13.45 -16.51
C PHE A 187 -15.81 13.86 -17.65
N GLU A 188 -16.68 14.86 -17.42
CA GLU A 188 -17.52 15.47 -18.47
C GLU A 188 -16.66 16.07 -19.60
N LYS A 189 -15.62 16.84 -19.24
CA LYS A 189 -14.73 17.53 -20.20
C LYS A 189 -14.01 16.56 -21.14
N VAL A 190 -13.62 15.39 -20.64
CA VAL A 190 -12.92 14.37 -21.47
C VAL A 190 -13.89 13.41 -22.18
N GLY A 191 -15.18 13.73 -22.22
CA GLY A 191 -16.20 12.99 -22.98
C GLY A 191 -16.74 11.76 -22.26
N LYS A 192 -16.72 11.73 -20.93
CA LYS A 192 -17.21 10.62 -20.09
C LYS A 192 -16.46 9.30 -20.33
N ASP A 193 -15.18 9.41 -20.60
CA ASP A 193 -14.30 8.27 -20.88
C ASP A 193 -13.18 8.19 -19.85
N TRP A 194 -13.15 7.11 -19.06
CA TRP A 194 -12.10 6.88 -18.06
C TRP A 194 -10.71 6.67 -18.67
N GLN A 195 -10.61 6.17 -19.91
CA GLN A 195 -9.32 6.06 -20.60
C GLN A 195 -8.79 7.44 -21.01
N ALA A 196 -9.67 8.34 -21.47
CA ALA A 196 -9.32 9.74 -21.72
C ALA A 196 -9.01 10.47 -20.41
N TYR A 197 -9.74 10.17 -19.32
CA TYR A 197 -9.47 10.73 -17.99
C TYR A 197 -8.06 10.40 -17.50
N ARG A 198 -7.58 9.17 -17.70
CA ARG A 198 -6.20 8.76 -17.36
C ARG A 198 -5.14 9.62 -17.98
N LYS A 199 -5.38 10.15 -19.17
CA LYS A 199 -4.42 11.02 -19.89
C LYS A 199 -4.35 12.43 -19.34
N SER A 200 -5.41 12.89 -18.67
CA SER A 200 -5.53 14.23 -18.08
C SER A 200 -6.25 14.14 -16.72
N PRO A 201 -5.67 13.49 -15.72
CA PRO A 201 -6.34 13.25 -14.45
C PRO A 201 -6.49 14.53 -13.63
N SER A 202 -7.57 14.61 -12.84
CA SER A 202 -7.85 15.71 -11.94
C SER A 202 -8.32 15.20 -10.59
N GLY A 203 -7.45 15.27 -9.60
CA GLY A 203 -7.73 15.02 -8.17
C GLY A 203 -7.71 16.31 -7.38
N THR A 204 -7.65 16.20 -6.06
CA THR A 204 -7.54 17.33 -5.12
C THR A 204 -6.19 17.37 -4.42
N GLY A 205 -5.30 16.41 -4.68
CA GLY A 205 -4.08 16.15 -3.93
C GLY A 205 -2.96 17.18 -4.08
N PRO A 206 -1.89 17.01 -3.30
CA PRO A 206 -0.74 17.93 -3.28
C PRO A 206 0.10 17.92 -4.57
N TRP A 207 -0.07 16.93 -5.43
CA TRP A 207 0.64 16.79 -6.70
C TRP A 207 -0.34 16.70 -7.86
N LYS A 208 0.02 17.32 -9.00
CA LYS A 208 -0.70 17.23 -10.26
C LYS A 208 0.09 16.39 -11.25
N VAL A 209 -0.57 15.50 -11.99
CA VAL A 209 0.08 14.76 -13.07
C VAL A 209 0.32 15.71 -14.22
N LYS A 210 1.61 15.91 -14.55
CA LYS A 210 2.03 16.72 -15.69
C LYS A 210 2.07 15.91 -16.97
N SER A 211 2.62 14.70 -16.88
CA SER A 211 2.70 13.75 -18.00
C SER A 211 2.94 12.34 -17.48
N TRP A 212 2.55 11.34 -18.26
CA TRP A 212 2.91 9.96 -18.00
C TRP A 212 2.96 9.16 -19.31
N THR A 213 3.82 8.16 -19.30
CA THR A 213 3.96 7.17 -20.35
C THR A 213 3.91 5.79 -19.69
N PRO A 214 3.00 4.90 -20.10
CA PRO A 214 2.90 3.55 -19.55
C PRO A 214 4.25 2.84 -19.60
N ARG A 215 4.58 2.11 -18.54
CA ARG A 215 5.82 1.32 -18.35
C ARG A 215 7.12 2.12 -18.40
N GLU A 216 7.06 3.43 -18.54
CA GLU A 216 8.25 4.27 -18.69
C GLU A 216 8.40 5.24 -17.53
N ARG A 217 7.46 6.18 -17.37
CA ARG A 217 7.57 7.22 -16.35
C ARG A 217 6.27 8.00 -16.15
N ALA A 218 6.13 8.59 -14.95
CA ALA A 218 5.19 9.68 -14.71
C ALA A 218 5.93 10.90 -14.14
N GLU A 219 5.55 12.09 -14.58
CA GLU A 219 6.00 13.36 -14.00
C GLU A 219 4.84 14.01 -13.27
N LEU A 220 5.09 14.39 -12.03
CA LEU A 220 4.18 15.10 -11.17
C LEU A 220 4.77 16.48 -10.85
N GLU A 221 3.93 17.50 -10.81
CA GLU A 221 4.31 18.84 -10.35
C GLU A 221 3.54 19.21 -9.09
N ARG A 222 4.15 20.02 -8.22
CA ARG A 222 3.51 20.43 -6.98
C ARG A 222 2.25 21.27 -7.23
N ASN A 223 1.21 21.01 -6.45
CA ASN A 223 0.00 21.82 -6.42
C ASN A 223 0.17 22.97 -5.42
N THR A 224 0.49 24.17 -5.89
CA THR A 224 0.66 25.36 -5.04
C THR A 224 -0.65 25.83 -4.41
N ASP A 225 -1.79 25.45 -5.01
CA ASP A 225 -3.13 25.79 -4.55
C ASP A 225 -3.75 24.71 -3.65
N TYR A 226 -2.95 23.74 -3.21
CA TYR A 226 -3.42 22.65 -2.35
C TYR A 226 -4.12 23.19 -1.11
N TRP A 227 -5.26 22.61 -0.78
CA TRP A 227 -6.12 23.06 0.32
C TRP A 227 -5.42 23.01 1.69
N ASN A 228 -4.57 22.00 1.92
CA ASN A 228 -3.77 21.90 3.14
C ASN A 228 -2.41 22.57 2.93
N LYS A 229 -2.28 23.80 3.41
CA LYS A 229 -1.09 24.64 3.20
C LYS A 229 0.17 24.06 3.80
N ASP A 230 0.05 23.30 4.89
CA ASP A 230 1.19 22.65 5.58
C ASP A 230 1.74 21.46 4.78
N ARG A 231 0.96 20.92 3.84
CA ARG A 231 1.32 19.81 2.97
C ARG A 231 1.54 20.19 1.51
N ILE A 232 1.75 21.47 1.21
CA ILE A 232 2.23 21.86 -0.13
C ILE A 232 3.65 21.29 -0.32
N PRO A 233 3.92 20.51 -1.39
CA PRO A 233 5.22 19.90 -1.59
C PRO A 233 6.37 20.91 -1.63
N LYS A 234 7.45 20.62 -0.91
CA LYS A 234 8.67 21.45 -0.93
C LYS A 234 9.47 21.23 -2.21
N THR A 235 9.41 20.04 -2.79
CA THR A 235 10.00 19.72 -4.09
C THR A 235 9.04 20.15 -5.21
N GLU A 236 9.58 20.70 -6.30
CA GLU A 236 8.75 21.22 -7.41
C GLU A 236 8.22 20.11 -8.32
N ARG A 237 8.99 19.07 -8.55
CA ARG A 237 8.63 17.95 -9.41
C ARG A 237 8.99 16.62 -8.77
N MET A 238 8.19 15.60 -9.06
CA MET A 238 8.47 14.22 -8.73
C MET A 238 8.40 13.38 -10.02
N VAL A 239 9.38 12.51 -10.22
CA VAL A 239 9.44 11.59 -11.37
C VAL A 239 9.38 10.16 -10.83
N LEU A 240 8.39 9.42 -11.26
CA LEU A 240 8.17 8.02 -10.91
C LEU A 240 8.63 7.14 -12.07
N LEU A 241 9.45 6.15 -11.78
CA LEU A 241 10.08 5.27 -12.76
C LEU A 241 9.81 3.81 -12.36
N PRO A 242 9.04 3.04 -13.15
CA PRO A 242 8.92 1.60 -12.96
C PRO A 242 10.26 0.92 -13.24
N VAL A 243 10.85 0.28 -12.23
CA VAL A 243 12.12 -0.44 -12.34
C VAL A 243 12.02 -1.72 -11.51
N PRO A 244 11.36 -2.78 -12.00
CA PRO A 244 11.09 -3.99 -11.20
C PRO A 244 12.37 -4.77 -10.85
N ASP A 245 13.42 -4.67 -11.64
CA ASP A 245 14.70 -5.33 -11.35
C ASP A 245 15.47 -4.60 -10.24
N VAL A 246 15.76 -5.31 -9.15
CA VAL A 246 16.38 -4.75 -7.95
C VAL A 246 17.83 -4.30 -8.17
N SER A 247 18.58 -5.00 -9.03
CA SER A 247 19.97 -4.65 -9.34
C SER A 247 20.03 -3.35 -10.15
N THR A 248 19.12 -3.21 -11.11
CA THR A 248 18.96 -2.00 -11.90
C THR A 248 18.57 -0.80 -11.03
N ARG A 249 17.66 -0.98 -10.04
CA ARG A 249 17.31 0.07 -9.08
C ARG A 249 18.54 0.51 -8.29
N SER A 250 19.29 -0.43 -7.71
CA SER A 250 20.49 -0.13 -6.92
C SER A 250 21.55 0.61 -7.74
N ALA A 251 21.79 0.18 -9.00
CA ALA A 251 22.71 0.86 -9.91
C ALA A 251 22.25 2.28 -10.29
N ALA A 252 20.93 2.48 -10.48
CA ALA A 252 20.36 3.79 -10.77
C ALA A 252 20.55 4.78 -9.62
N LEU A 253 20.40 4.33 -8.36
CA LEU A 253 20.64 5.18 -7.19
C LEU A 253 22.12 5.52 -7.03
N LEU A 254 23.01 4.54 -7.14
CA LEU A 254 24.47 4.74 -7.02
C LEU A 254 25.03 5.67 -8.10
N SER A 255 24.46 5.64 -9.32
CA SER A 255 24.85 6.55 -10.42
C SER A 255 24.19 7.92 -10.34
N GLY A 256 23.31 8.18 -9.37
CA GLY A 256 22.57 9.43 -9.24
C GLY A 256 21.49 9.66 -10.31
N ARG A 257 21.09 8.61 -11.05
CA ARG A 257 19.97 8.69 -12.01
C ARG A 257 18.63 8.80 -11.29
N VAL A 258 18.53 8.22 -10.09
CA VAL A 258 17.39 8.37 -9.18
C VAL A 258 17.88 8.82 -7.80
N ASP A 259 16.97 9.37 -7.02
CA ASP A 259 17.24 9.89 -5.68
C ASP A 259 16.72 8.94 -4.58
N TRP A 260 15.84 7.99 -4.97
CA TRP A 260 15.14 7.08 -4.08
C TRP A 260 14.87 5.76 -4.79
N ILE A 261 15.07 4.64 -4.10
CA ILE A 261 14.62 3.32 -4.54
C ILE A 261 13.87 2.62 -3.40
N GLU A 262 12.86 1.86 -3.75
CA GLU A 262 12.18 0.94 -2.85
C GLU A 262 12.85 -0.44 -2.88
N ALA A 263 12.75 -1.17 -1.78
CA ALA A 263 13.22 -2.54 -1.63
C ALA A 263 14.63 -2.78 -2.25
N PRO A 264 15.70 -2.14 -1.70
CA PRO A 264 17.07 -2.43 -2.10
C PRO A 264 17.42 -3.88 -1.78
N ALA A 265 18.22 -4.55 -2.61
CA ALA A 265 18.63 -5.93 -2.36
C ALA A 265 19.41 -6.04 -1.04
N PRO A 266 19.19 -7.09 -0.23
CA PRO A 266 19.90 -7.28 1.05
C PRO A 266 21.42 -7.27 0.91
N ASP A 267 21.96 -7.85 -0.16
CA ASP A 267 23.39 -7.92 -0.47
C ASP A 267 23.97 -6.59 -1.01
N SER A 268 23.12 -5.66 -1.42
CA SER A 268 23.55 -4.35 -1.95
C SER A 268 23.69 -3.26 -0.86
N LEU A 269 23.24 -3.51 0.37
CA LEU A 269 23.13 -2.48 1.41
C LEU A 269 24.46 -1.81 1.74
N ASP A 270 25.53 -2.60 1.91
CA ASP A 270 26.83 -2.05 2.25
C ASP A 270 27.42 -1.21 1.12
N LYS A 271 27.22 -1.63 -0.13
CA LYS A 271 27.61 -0.86 -1.31
C LYS A 271 26.82 0.46 -1.40
N LEU A 272 25.52 0.44 -1.10
CA LEU A 272 24.68 1.64 -1.09
C LEU A 272 25.12 2.61 0.02
N ARG A 273 25.38 2.11 1.24
CA ARG A 273 25.91 2.92 2.35
C ARG A 273 27.27 3.54 2.02
N ALA A 274 28.19 2.73 1.46
CA ALA A 274 29.50 3.23 1.02
C ALA A 274 29.36 4.28 -0.11
N GLY A 275 28.33 4.20 -0.93
CA GLY A 275 27.96 5.19 -1.96
C GLY A 275 27.27 6.43 -1.40
N GLY A 276 27.18 6.61 -0.07
CA GLY A 276 26.57 7.78 0.58
C GLY A 276 25.04 7.76 0.63
N CYS A 277 24.42 6.61 0.37
CA CYS A 277 22.98 6.43 0.50
C CYS A 277 22.60 6.12 1.96
N LYS A 278 21.41 6.56 2.36
CA LYS A 278 20.79 6.15 3.62
C LYS A 278 19.85 4.99 3.37
N ILE A 279 19.87 4.02 4.27
CA ILE A 279 18.91 2.92 4.28
C ILE A 279 17.90 3.23 5.39
N GLU A 280 16.70 3.57 4.97
CA GLU A 280 15.59 3.86 5.87
C GLU A 280 14.71 2.63 6.02
N THR A 281 14.45 2.23 7.26
CA THR A 281 13.59 1.08 7.61
C THR A 281 12.69 1.44 8.77
N ASN A 282 11.49 0.90 8.78
CA ASN A 282 10.59 0.94 9.93
C ASN A 282 9.71 -0.30 9.91
N VAL A 283 9.47 -0.91 11.07
CA VAL A 283 8.51 -2.02 11.17
C VAL A 283 7.12 -1.45 10.93
N ILE A 284 6.50 -1.89 9.84
CA ILE A 284 5.18 -1.45 9.45
C ILE A 284 4.14 -2.55 9.70
N PRO A 285 2.86 -2.21 9.91
CA PRO A 285 1.78 -3.19 9.99
C PRO A 285 1.51 -3.81 8.62
N HIS A 286 2.36 -4.78 8.28
CA HIS A 286 2.33 -5.52 7.02
C HIS A 286 2.92 -6.90 7.25
N MET A 287 2.20 -7.95 6.89
CA MET A 287 2.64 -9.33 7.08
C MET A 287 2.87 -10.04 5.75
N TRP A 288 3.79 -11.00 5.76
CA TRP A 288 4.10 -11.85 4.62
C TRP A 288 3.84 -13.33 5.00
N PRO A 289 2.63 -13.88 4.73
CA PRO A 289 2.22 -15.23 5.11
C PRO A 289 2.01 -16.15 3.91
N TYR A 290 1.85 -17.44 4.18
CA TYR A 290 1.00 -18.29 3.36
C TYR A 290 -0.44 -18.24 3.88
N THR A 291 -1.37 -17.84 3.02
CA THR A 291 -2.81 -18.00 3.27
C THR A 291 -3.19 -19.42 2.89
N LEU A 292 -3.55 -20.24 3.88
CA LEU A 292 -3.81 -21.67 3.71
C LEU A 292 -5.24 -21.92 3.23
N SER A 293 -5.44 -22.93 2.38
CA SER A 293 -6.78 -23.44 2.04
C SER A 293 -7.29 -24.33 3.18
N LEU A 294 -8.39 -23.95 3.82
CA LEU A 294 -9.03 -24.72 4.87
C LEU A 294 -10.23 -25.54 4.36
N GLN A 295 -10.30 -25.73 3.05
CA GLN A 295 -11.39 -26.52 2.45
C GLN A 295 -11.34 -27.98 2.88
N PRO A 296 -12.51 -28.63 3.05
CA PRO A 296 -12.57 -30.07 3.29
C PRO A 296 -11.78 -30.85 2.24
N GLY A 297 -10.92 -31.75 2.69
CA GLY A 297 -10.07 -32.58 1.82
C GLY A 297 -8.70 -31.95 1.50
N ALA A 298 -8.49 -30.65 1.73
CA ALA A 298 -7.15 -30.07 1.67
C ALA A 298 -6.31 -30.58 2.87
N PRO A 299 -5.03 -30.93 2.68
CA PRO A 299 -4.16 -31.33 3.81
C PRO A 299 -4.10 -30.27 4.92
N THR A 300 -4.19 -29.00 4.54
CA THR A 300 -4.18 -27.84 5.42
C THR A 300 -5.51 -27.61 6.16
N ALA A 301 -6.55 -28.42 5.90
CA ALA A 301 -7.75 -28.46 6.75
C ALA A 301 -7.44 -29.06 8.15
N ASP A 302 -6.43 -29.93 8.25
CA ASP A 302 -5.99 -30.48 9.54
C ASP A 302 -5.14 -29.46 10.30
N ILE A 303 -5.58 -29.10 11.50
CA ILE A 303 -4.88 -28.12 12.35
C ILE A 303 -3.46 -28.57 12.73
N ARG A 304 -3.23 -29.89 12.83
CA ARG A 304 -1.89 -30.45 13.15
C ARG A 304 -0.92 -30.13 12.03
N VAL A 305 -1.35 -30.23 10.76
CA VAL A 305 -0.56 -29.83 9.59
C VAL A 305 -0.26 -28.33 9.66
N ARG A 306 -1.26 -27.48 9.89
CA ARG A 306 -1.06 -26.03 9.95
C ARG A 306 -0.10 -25.61 11.06
N LYS A 307 -0.21 -26.22 12.26
CA LYS A 307 0.71 -25.98 13.37
C LYS A 307 2.13 -26.47 13.05
N ALA A 308 2.25 -27.64 12.47
CA ALA A 308 3.54 -28.18 12.04
C ALA A 308 4.28 -27.27 11.05
N LEU A 309 3.56 -26.74 10.05
CA LEU A 309 4.11 -25.78 9.08
C LEU A 309 4.64 -24.51 9.77
N ASN A 310 3.92 -24.00 10.78
CA ASN A 310 4.36 -22.84 11.55
C ASN A 310 5.61 -23.13 12.40
N LEU A 311 5.73 -24.33 12.96
CA LEU A 311 6.89 -24.76 13.78
C LEU A 311 8.12 -25.11 12.94
N ALA A 312 7.94 -25.42 11.64
CA ALA A 312 9.02 -25.79 10.75
C ALA A 312 9.85 -24.61 10.25
N VAL A 313 9.45 -23.36 10.51
CA VAL A 313 10.11 -22.16 9.96
C VAL A 313 10.97 -21.47 11.00
N ASP A 314 12.28 -21.36 10.72
CA ASP A 314 13.24 -20.51 11.45
C ASP A 314 13.14 -19.06 10.94
N ARG A 315 12.35 -18.25 11.64
CA ARG A 315 12.11 -16.83 11.29
C ARG A 315 13.33 -15.97 11.53
N ASP A 316 14.14 -16.30 12.54
CA ASP A 316 15.35 -15.55 12.84
C ASP A 316 16.43 -15.79 11.76
N ALA A 317 16.53 -17.03 11.26
CA ALA A 317 17.39 -17.33 10.12
C ALA A 317 16.91 -16.63 8.84
N MET A 318 15.59 -16.53 8.61
CA MET A 318 15.04 -15.76 7.50
C MET A 318 15.38 -14.27 7.62
N VAL A 319 15.25 -13.66 8.80
CA VAL A 319 15.65 -12.27 9.03
C VAL A 319 17.15 -12.07 8.76
N LYS A 320 18.00 -13.00 9.17
CA LYS A 320 19.45 -12.97 8.84
C LYS A 320 19.70 -13.07 7.33
N LEU A 321 19.00 -13.98 6.64
CA LEU A 321 19.07 -14.11 5.18
C LEU A 321 18.72 -12.79 4.47
N LEU A 322 17.75 -12.05 5.02
CA LEU A 322 17.32 -10.75 4.51
C LEU A 322 18.16 -9.58 5.05
N ASN A 323 19.30 -9.84 5.68
CA ASN A 323 20.20 -8.83 6.24
C ASN A 323 19.49 -7.82 7.18
N GLY A 324 18.54 -8.30 7.98
CA GLY A 324 17.74 -7.49 8.91
C GLY A 324 16.61 -6.69 8.28
N LEU A 325 16.34 -6.90 6.98
CA LEU A 325 15.25 -6.19 6.28
C LEU A 325 13.86 -6.80 6.51
N ALA A 326 13.65 -7.41 7.67
CA ALA A 326 12.37 -7.97 8.10
C ALA A 326 12.34 -8.09 9.63
N ALA A 327 11.15 -8.27 10.20
CA ALA A 327 10.95 -8.67 11.59
C ALA A 327 10.17 -9.99 11.65
N PRO A 328 10.45 -10.91 12.62
CA PRO A 328 9.72 -12.17 12.74
C PRO A 328 8.22 -11.93 12.93
N ALA A 329 7.37 -12.68 12.24
CA ALA A 329 5.92 -12.62 12.41
C ALA A 329 5.39 -13.91 13.04
N VAL A 330 4.63 -13.77 14.11
CA VAL A 330 3.94 -14.85 14.83
C VAL A 330 2.44 -14.57 15.00
N GLY A 331 1.91 -13.71 14.13
CA GLY A 331 0.52 -13.28 14.07
C GLY A 331 0.33 -12.24 12.96
N CYS A 332 -0.87 -11.70 12.85
CA CYS A 332 -1.19 -10.71 11.83
C CYS A 332 -0.59 -9.31 12.11
N VAL A 333 -0.27 -9.04 13.37
CA VAL A 333 0.35 -7.80 13.84
C VAL A 333 1.56 -8.10 14.72
N PRO A 334 2.50 -7.17 14.90
CA PRO A 334 3.65 -7.33 15.81
C PRO A 334 3.22 -7.62 17.25
N THR A 335 4.07 -8.29 18.03
CA THR A 335 3.74 -8.75 19.38
C THR A 335 3.50 -7.62 20.39
N ASP A 336 4.01 -6.43 20.13
CA ASP A 336 3.80 -5.21 20.93
C ASP A 336 2.52 -4.43 20.52
N HIS A 337 1.82 -4.88 19.46
CA HIS A 337 0.61 -4.22 19.01
C HIS A 337 -0.58 -4.55 19.93
N PRO A 338 -1.48 -3.58 20.25
CA PRO A 338 -2.65 -3.83 21.11
C PRO A 338 -3.54 -4.98 20.64
N TRP A 339 -3.56 -5.26 19.35
CA TRP A 339 -4.38 -6.33 18.74
C TRP A 339 -3.73 -7.71 18.77
N PHE A 340 -2.49 -7.85 19.29
CA PHE A 340 -1.81 -9.15 19.27
C PHE A 340 -2.49 -10.20 20.15
N GLY A 341 -2.94 -9.79 21.35
CA GLY A 341 -3.61 -10.69 22.30
C GLY A 341 -2.67 -11.66 23.00
N ASN A 342 -3.18 -12.83 23.34
CA ASN A 342 -2.40 -13.86 24.06
C ASN A 342 -2.69 -15.27 23.53
N PRO A 343 -2.18 -15.64 22.33
CA PRO A 343 -2.36 -16.97 21.79
C PRO A 343 -1.80 -18.07 22.69
N SER A 344 -2.52 -19.19 22.79
CA SER A 344 -2.07 -20.39 23.49
C SER A 344 -1.00 -21.15 22.68
N PHE A 345 -1.17 -21.22 21.37
CA PHE A 345 -0.19 -21.78 20.46
C PHE A 345 0.98 -20.80 20.29
N LYS A 346 2.15 -21.19 20.79
CA LYS A 346 3.36 -20.38 20.68
C LYS A 346 4.12 -20.77 19.42
N ILE A 347 4.08 -19.90 18.42
CA ILE A 347 4.83 -20.09 17.18
C ILE A 347 6.30 -19.86 17.47
N LYS A 348 7.11 -20.91 17.32
CA LYS A 348 8.57 -20.94 17.48
C LYS A 348 9.16 -21.89 16.43
N TYR A 349 10.47 -21.86 16.23
CA TYR A 349 11.14 -22.88 15.45
C TYR A 349 11.30 -24.15 16.27
N ASP A 350 10.63 -25.22 15.86
CA ASP A 350 10.65 -26.52 16.54
C ASP A 350 10.38 -27.63 15.52
N PRO A 351 11.40 -27.99 14.70
CA PRO A 351 11.23 -29.01 13.66
C PRO A 351 10.96 -30.41 14.23
N ALA A 352 11.30 -30.68 15.50
CA ALA A 352 11.02 -31.95 16.13
C ALA A 352 9.51 -32.10 16.42
N GLU A 353 8.87 -31.09 17.01
CA GLU A 353 7.44 -31.08 17.22
C GLU A 353 6.68 -31.00 15.90
N ALA A 354 7.21 -30.26 14.89
CA ALA A 354 6.65 -30.24 13.55
C ALA A 354 6.54 -31.64 12.92
N LYS A 355 7.63 -32.44 13.00
CA LYS A 355 7.66 -33.83 12.52
C LYS A 355 6.64 -34.71 13.26
N LYS A 356 6.52 -34.56 14.57
CA LYS A 356 5.56 -35.29 15.39
C LYS A 356 4.12 -34.99 14.96
N LEU A 357 3.73 -33.71 14.84
CA LEU A 357 2.40 -33.30 14.39
C LEU A 357 2.09 -33.80 12.98
N LEU A 358 3.06 -33.77 12.06
CA LEU A 358 2.89 -34.33 10.72
C LEU A 358 2.68 -35.84 10.77
N ALA A 359 3.42 -36.57 11.63
CA ALA A 359 3.25 -38.01 11.81
C ALA A 359 1.86 -38.36 12.35
N GLU A 360 1.36 -37.62 13.33
CA GLU A 360 0.00 -37.75 13.86
C GLU A 360 -1.06 -37.46 12.79
N ALA A 361 -0.76 -36.60 11.80
CA ALA A 361 -1.62 -36.32 10.65
C ALA A 361 -1.42 -37.33 9.48
N GLY A 362 -0.54 -38.33 9.66
CA GLY A 362 -0.29 -39.38 8.68
C GLY A 362 0.76 -39.05 7.61
N TYR A 363 1.61 -38.05 7.85
CA TYR A 363 2.70 -37.64 6.97
C TYR A 363 4.06 -37.80 7.66
N GLY A 364 5.15 -37.74 6.89
CA GLY A 364 6.51 -37.81 7.41
C GLY A 364 7.53 -38.04 6.29
N LEU A 365 8.79 -38.31 6.65
CA LEU A 365 9.88 -38.45 5.66
C LEU A 365 9.65 -39.58 4.66
N GLN A 366 8.95 -40.66 5.05
CA GLN A 366 8.64 -41.81 4.18
C GLN A 366 7.31 -41.61 3.39
N LYS A 367 6.41 -40.79 3.91
CA LYS A 367 5.13 -40.44 3.26
C LYS A 367 4.99 -38.91 3.29
N ARG A 368 5.71 -38.26 2.39
CA ARG A 368 5.85 -36.81 2.38
C ARG A 368 4.54 -36.11 2.01
N LEU A 369 4.27 -35.01 2.71
CA LEU A 369 3.15 -34.12 2.37
C LEU A 369 3.55 -33.29 1.12
N LYS A 370 2.78 -33.42 0.05
CA LYS A 370 2.95 -32.58 -1.15
C LYS A 370 2.03 -31.37 -1.08
N MET A 371 2.58 -30.20 -1.28
CA MET A 371 1.83 -28.93 -1.30
C MET A 371 2.19 -28.10 -2.53
N LYS A 372 1.19 -27.53 -3.16
CA LYS A 372 1.36 -26.57 -4.25
C LYS A 372 0.93 -25.18 -3.81
N ILE A 373 1.78 -24.17 -4.07
CA ILE A 373 1.60 -22.81 -3.58
C ILE A 373 1.80 -21.83 -4.74
N ALA A 374 0.86 -20.89 -4.91
CA ALA A 374 1.03 -19.79 -5.86
C ALA A 374 1.83 -18.66 -5.22
N ILE A 375 2.88 -18.22 -5.89
CA ILE A 375 3.77 -17.14 -5.49
C ILE A 375 3.98 -16.15 -6.63
N SER A 376 4.47 -14.94 -6.34
CA SER A 376 4.90 -13.98 -7.37
C SER A 376 6.41 -13.86 -7.43
N THR A 377 6.94 -13.36 -8.55
CA THR A 377 8.37 -13.01 -8.70
C THR A 377 8.70 -11.66 -8.08
N ALA A 378 7.74 -10.73 -8.07
CA ALA A 378 7.83 -9.37 -7.58
C ALA A 378 6.41 -8.83 -7.35
N GLY A 379 6.28 -7.63 -6.83
CA GLY A 379 5.00 -6.93 -6.66
C GLY A 379 4.96 -6.13 -5.37
N SER A 380 3.90 -5.33 -5.23
CA SER A 380 3.73 -4.45 -4.07
C SER A 380 3.75 -5.24 -2.76
N GLY A 381 4.73 -4.96 -1.90
CA GLY A 381 4.89 -5.62 -0.61
C GLY A 381 5.37 -7.07 -0.67
N GLN A 382 5.78 -7.58 -1.81
CA GLN A 382 6.26 -8.96 -1.92
C GLN A 382 7.73 -9.15 -1.49
N MET A 383 8.40 -8.09 -1.02
CA MET A 383 9.79 -8.15 -0.54
C MET A 383 10.72 -8.90 -1.54
N TYR A 384 11.22 -10.09 -1.17
CA TYR A 384 12.10 -10.93 -1.99
C TYR A 384 11.50 -12.33 -2.14
N PRO A 385 10.37 -12.46 -2.87
CA PRO A 385 9.53 -13.66 -2.80
C PRO A 385 10.24 -14.94 -3.23
N LEU A 386 11.13 -14.90 -4.22
CA LEU A 386 11.84 -16.10 -4.68
C LEU A 386 12.78 -16.63 -3.59
N ILE A 387 13.69 -15.80 -3.08
CA ILE A 387 14.66 -16.19 -2.04
C ILE A 387 13.96 -16.65 -0.77
N MET A 388 12.92 -15.93 -0.34
CA MET A 388 12.15 -16.28 0.85
C MET A 388 11.42 -17.62 0.68
N ASN A 389 10.80 -17.86 -0.47
CA ASN A 389 10.09 -19.11 -0.73
C ASN A 389 11.04 -20.30 -0.88
N GLU A 390 12.23 -20.14 -1.50
CA GLU A 390 13.27 -21.17 -1.57
C GLU A 390 13.77 -21.55 -0.16
N PHE A 391 13.96 -20.58 0.72
CA PHE A 391 14.32 -20.84 2.12
C PHE A 391 13.25 -21.66 2.84
N ILE A 392 11.97 -21.29 2.68
CA ILE A 392 10.85 -22.03 3.28
C ILE A 392 10.77 -23.46 2.71
N GLN A 393 10.95 -23.62 1.40
CA GLN A 393 10.94 -24.93 0.75
C GLN A 393 11.99 -25.87 1.37
N GLN A 394 13.20 -25.39 1.61
CA GLN A 394 14.26 -26.17 2.26
C GLN A 394 13.87 -26.60 3.67
N GLN A 395 13.37 -25.67 4.49
CA GLN A 395 12.95 -25.98 5.86
C GLN A 395 11.78 -26.94 5.93
N PHE A 396 10.81 -26.80 5.03
CA PHE A 396 9.70 -27.74 4.93
C PHE A 396 10.14 -29.12 4.48
N ALA A 397 11.11 -29.19 3.57
CA ALA A 397 11.68 -30.48 3.15
C ALA A 397 12.32 -31.26 4.30
N GLU A 398 12.94 -30.60 5.28
CA GLU A 398 13.54 -31.22 6.47
C GLU A 398 12.51 -31.92 7.37
N VAL A 399 11.27 -31.47 7.36
CA VAL A 399 10.19 -32.06 8.16
C VAL A 399 9.27 -32.99 7.39
N GLY A 400 9.54 -33.23 6.10
CA GLY A 400 8.77 -34.16 5.27
C GLY A 400 7.64 -33.50 4.48
N VAL A 401 7.78 -32.21 4.14
CA VAL A 401 6.86 -31.47 3.28
C VAL A 401 7.57 -31.06 1.99
N ASP A 402 6.99 -31.43 0.85
CA ASP A 402 7.48 -31.03 -0.47
C ASP A 402 6.64 -29.89 -1.02
N LEU A 403 7.26 -28.76 -1.31
CA LEU A 403 6.62 -27.62 -1.93
C LEU A 403 6.85 -27.60 -3.45
N GLU A 404 5.77 -27.40 -4.20
CA GLU A 404 5.76 -27.03 -5.61
C GLU A 404 5.27 -25.57 -5.72
N PHE A 405 5.98 -24.73 -6.48
CA PHE A 405 5.56 -23.35 -6.70
C PHE A 405 4.92 -23.16 -8.07
N GLN A 406 3.75 -22.52 -8.08
CA GLN A 406 3.19 -21.90 -9.26
C GLN A 406 3.60 -20.42 -9.24
N VAL A 407 4.58 -20.06 -10.07
CA VAL A 407 5.11 -18.71 -10.13
C VAL A 407 4.30 -17.88 -11.11
N LEU A 408 3.76 -16.75 -10.65
CA LEU A 408 2.85 -15.88 -11.40
C LEU A 408 3.39 -14.45 -11.40
N ASP A 409 2.94 -13.63 -12.35
CA ASP A 409 3.05 -12.19 -12.18
C ASP A 409 2.10 -11.69 -11.08
N TRP A 410 2.38 -10.49 -10.55
CA TRP A 410 1.63 -9.95 -9.42
C TRP A 410 0.12 -9.81 -9.69
N ASN A 411 -0.27 -9.33 -10.86
CA ASN A 411 -1.68 -9.14 -11.19
C ASN A 411 -2.41 -10.48 -11.38
N ALA A 412 -1.74 -11.47 -11.97
CA ALA A 412 -2.27 -12.83 -12.09
C ALA A 412 -2.48 -13.46 -10.70
N LEU A 413 -1.53 -13.30 -9.78
CA LEU A 413 -1.67 -13.76 -8.39
C LEU A 413 -2.84 -13.09 -7.67
N LEU A 414 -3.03 -11.76 -7.84
CA LEU A 414 -4.16 -11.03 -7.26
C LEU A 414 -5.50 -11.47 -7.86
N ASN A 415 -5.54 -11.80 -9.15
CA ASN A 415 -6.75 -12.34 -9.79
C ASN A 415 -7.09 -13.73 -9.25
N LEU A 416 -6.10 -14.60 -9.10
CA LEU A 416 -6.25 -15.92 -8.49
C LEU A 416 -6.75 -15.81 -7.03
N MET A 417 -6.22 -14.85 -6.26
CA MET A 417 -6.71 -14.55 -4.92
C MET A 417 -8.20 -14.15 -4.92
N ARG A 418 -8.62 -13.27 -5.84
CA ARG A 418 -10.02 -12.85 -5.95
C ARG A 418 -10.96 -13.97 -6.41
N ALA A 419 -10.46 -14.88 -7.25
CA ALA A 419 -11.23 -16.05 -7.69
C ALA A 419 -11.49 -17.05 -6.55
N GLY A 420 -10.58 -17.11 -5.56
CA GLY A 420 -10.70 -17.98 -4.39
C GLY A 420 -10.20 -19.39 -4.59
N SER A 421 -9.99 -20.11 -3.49
CA SER A 421 -9.45 -21.49 -3.51
C SER A 421 -10.42 -22.53 -4.10
N LYS A 422 -11.70 -22.17 -4.33
CA LYS A 422 -12.68 -23.02 -5.01
C LYS A 422 -12.75 -22.79 -6.53
N SER A 423 -12.03 -21.81 -7.07
CA SER A 423 -11.92 -21.67 -8.52
C SER A 423 -11.19 -22.87 -9.14
N PRO A 424 -11.36 -23.15 -10.43
CA PRO A 424 -10.67 -24.28 -11.08
C PRO A 424 -9.15 -24.25 -10.85
N GLU A 425 -8.53 -23.08 -10.91
CA GLU A 425 -7.11 -22.90 -10.66
C GLU A 425 -6.78 -23.00 -9.16
N GLY A 426 -7.65 -22.45 -8.30
CA GLY A 426 -7.49 -22.43 -6.85
C GLY A 426 -7.60 -23.81 -6.20
N LEU A 427 -8.41 -24.72 -6.74
CA LEU A 427 -8.58 -26.08 -6.22
C LEU A 427 -7.29 -26.91 -6.24
N GLN A 428 -6.33 -26.56 -7.08
CA GLN A 428 -5.03 -27.23 -7.17
C GLN A 428 -4.02 -26.71 -6.15
N LEU A 429 -4.37 -25.68 -5.38
CA LEU A 429 -3.46 -24.99 -4.48
C LEU A 429 -3.79 -25.26 -3.01
N ASN A 430 -2.75 -25.47 -2.22
CA ASN A 430 -2.87 -25.58 -0.76
C ASN A 430 -2.71 -24.22 -0.06
N ALA A 431 -2.03 -23.27 -0.71
CA ALA A 431 -1.86 -21.92 -0.22
C ALA A 431 -1.57 -20.91 -1.34
N ILE A 432 -1.72 -19.63 -1.01
CA ILE A 432 -1.20 -18.51 -1.79
C ILE A 432 -0.27 -17.66 -0.92
N ASN A 433 0.77 -17.11 -1.53
CA ASN A 433 1.69 -16.19 -0.87
C ASN A 433 1.42 -14.75 -1.33
N VAL A 434 0.55 -14.07 -0.63
CA VAL A 434 0.23 -12.64 -0.82
C VAL A 434 0.55 -11.91 0.47
N SER A 435 1.27 -10.82 0.39
CA SER A 435 1.52 -9.93 1.53
C SER A 435 0.31 -9.06 1.82
N TRP A 436 0.13 -8.69 3.09
CA TRP A 436 -1.07 -8.00 3.56
C TRP A 436 -0.73 -6.81 4.44
N ASN A 437 -1.29 -5.66 4.08
CA ASN A 437 -1.33 -4.50 4.95
C ASN A 437 -2.32 -4.74 6.09
N THR A 438 -1.89 -4.55 7.33
CA THR A 438 -2.68 -4.81 8.55
C THR A 438 -2.91 -3.53 9.36
N MET A 439 -2.97 -2.37 8.70
CA MET A 439 -3.14 -1.06 9.35
C MET A 439 -4.54 -0.81 9.92
N ASP A 440 -5.55 -1.49 9.43
CA ASP A 440 -6.94 -1.35 9.89
C ASP A 440 -7.55 -2.72 10.20
N PRO A 441 -8.62 -2.79 11.02
CA PRO A 441 -9.21 -4.05 11.47
C PRO A 441 -9.71 -4.96 10.34
N HIS A 442 -10.25 -4.37 9.25
CA HIS A 442 -10.72 -5.14 8.12
C HIS A 442 -9.55 -5.83 7.40
N ASN A 443 -8.51 -5.07 7.08
CA ASN A 443 -7.34 -5.59 6.38
C ASN A 443 -6.47 -6.49 7.24
N ALA A 444 -6.44 -6.29 8.57
CA ALA A 444 -5.71 -7.15 9.48
C ALA A 444 -6.39 -8.51 9.69
N PHE A 445 -7.72 -8.54 9.77
CA PHE A 445 -8.47 -9.70 10.25
C PHE A 445 -9.72 -10.02 9.43
N MET A 446 -10.70 -9.11 9.38
CA MET A 446 -12.09 -9.43 8.98
C MET A 446 -12.18 -9.96 7.56
N ARG A 447 -11.38 -9.45 6.65
CA ARG A 447 -11.34 -9.91 5.26
C ARG A 447 -10.95 -11.38 5.09
N PHE A 448 -10.33 -11.98 6.10
CA PHE A 448 -9.85 -13.37 6.08
C PHE A 448 -10.77 -14.32 6.83
N ILE A 449 -11.38 -13.86 7.93
CA ILE A 449 -12.10 -14.71 8.87
C ILE A 449 -13.61 -14.65 8.70
N ASP A 450 -14.15 -13.56 8.13
CA ASP A 450 -15.58 -13.38 7.92
C ASP A 450 -16.05 -14.23 6.74
N SER A 451 -17.03 -15.11 6.97
CA SER A 451 -17.61 -15.97 5.94
C SER A 451 -18.29 -15.17 4.83
N GLN A 452 -18.75 -13.93 5.09
CA GLN A 452 -19.30 -13.04 4.07
C GLN A 452 -18.22 -12.51 3.09
N GLN A 453 -16.92 -12.62 3.46
CA GLN A 453 -15.79 -12.26 2.62
C GLN A 453 -15.26 -13.42 1.77
N ILE A 454 -15.93 -14.56 1.76
CA ILE A 454 -15.60 -15.67 0.87
C ILE A 454 -15.80 -15.23 -0.60
N PRO A 455 -14.82 -15.51 -1.48
CA PRO A 455 -14.94 -15.19 -2.91
C PRO A 455 -16.22 -15.75 -3.57
N PRO A 456 -16.84 -15.04 -4.52
CA PRO A 456 -16.34 -13.81 -5.16
C PRO A 456 -16.67 -12.49 -4.42
N LYS A 457 -17.26 -12.56 -3.22
CA LYS A 457 -17.72 -11.38 -2.46
C LYS A 457 -16.57 -10.61 -1.78
N GLY A 458 -15.47 -11.29 -1.45
CA GLY A 458 -14.34 -10.71 -0.73
C GLY A 458 -13.04 -11.49 -0.91
N SER A 459 -12.17 -11.45 0.10
CA SER A 459 -10.79 -11.93 0.02
C SER A 459 -10.47 -13.08 0.99
N ASN A 460 -11.49 -13.73 1.57
CA ASN A 460 -11.31 -14.93 2.40
C ASN A 460 -10.97 -16.14 1.50
N TRP A 461 -9.77 -16.09 0.90
CA TRP A 461 -9.30 -17.10 -0.06
C TRP A 461 -9.24 -18.50 0.57
N GLY A 462 -8.85 -18.56 1.83
CA GLY A 462 -8.73 -19.82 2.58
C GLY A 462 -10.06 -20.52 2.87
N TYR A 463 -11.19 -19.87 2.60
CA TYR A 463 -12.52 -20.37 2.92
C TYR A 463 -12.73 -20.65 4.40
N ILE A 464 -12.24 -19.78 5.26
CA ILE A 464 -12.56 -19.82 6.68
C ILE A 464 -14.06 -19.57 6.82
N ASN A 465 -14.79 -20.59 7.28
CA ASN A 465 -16.24 -20.55 7.52
C ASN A 465 -16.51 -21.14 8.90
N ASP A 466 -16.29 -20.32 9.92
CA ASP A 466 -16.39 -20.69 11.35
C ASP A 466 -17.29 -19.68 12.06
N PRO A 467 -18.43 -20.12 12.65
CA PRO A 467 -19.37 -19.25 13.35
C PRO A 467 -18.75 -18.41 14.47
N GLU A 468 -17.71 -18.90 15.15
CA GLU A 468 -17.04 -18.14 16.19
C GLU A 468 -16.19 -16.99 15.64
N PHE A 469 -15.58 -17.16 14.46
CA PHE A 469 -14.96 -16.05 13.75
C PHE A 469 -15.98 -15.03 13.26
N ASP A 470 -17.11 -15.47 12.72
CA ASP A 470 -18.20 -14.58 12.29
C ASP A 470 -18.77 -13.77 13.45
N LYS A 471 -18.91 -14.40 14.63
CA LYS A 471 -19.34 -13.73 15.86
C LYS A 471 -18.34 -12.65 16.30
N LEU A 472 -17.05 -12.96 16.31
CA LEU A 472 -16.00 -11.99 16.65
C LEU A 472 -15.94 -10.84 15.63
N ALA A 473 -16.06 -11.11 14.33
CA ALA A 473 -16.11 -10.08 13.30
C ALA A 473 -17.34 -9.16 13.48
N THR A 474 -18.48 -9.73 13.84
CA THR A 474 -19.71 -8.97 14.12
C THR A 474 -19.56 -8.13 15.39
N GLU A 475 -19.00 -8.69 16.46
CA GLU A 475 -18.72 -7.97 17.71
C GLU A 475 -17.81 -6.77 17.45
N ALA A 476 -16.73 -6.94 16.67
CA ALA A 476 -15.83 -5.86 16.32
C ALA A 476 -16.53 -4.73 15.54
N ARG A 477 -17.41 -5.08 14.58
CA ARG A 477 -18.19 -4.07 13.84
C ARG A 477 -19.19 -3.31 14.69
N ASN A 478 -19.63 -3.90 15.80
CA ASN A 478 -20.59 -3.29 16.71
C ASN A 478 -19.92 -2.53 17.88
N THR A 479 -18.61 -2.58 18.01
CA THR A 479 -17.87 -1.97 19.10
C THR A 479 -17.39 -0.58 18.72
N SER A 480 -17.97 0.46 19.34
CA SER A 480 -17.66 1.87 19.03
C SER A 480 -16.50 2.43 19.86
N ASP A 481 -16.31 1.93 21.09
CA ASP A 481 -15.19 2.37 21.93
C ASP A 481 -13.87 1.79 21.39
N PRO A 482 -12.86 2.62 21.10
CA PRO A 482 -11.60 2.13 20.51
C PRO A 482 -10.84 1.14 21.41
N LYS A 483 -10.89 1.30 22.75
CA LYS A 483 -10.18 0.40 23.67
C LYS A 483 -10.87 -0.97 23.78
N ASP A 484 -12.19 -0.97 23.69
CA ASP A 484 -12.95 -2.23 23.69
C ASP A 484 -12.80 -2.91 22.32
N LEU A 485 -12.76 -2.15 21.23
CA LEU A 485 -12.44 -2.68 19.91
C LEU A 485 -11.06 -3.35 19.91
N ASP A 486 -10.03 -2.72 20.48
CA ASP A 486 -8.69 -3.32 20.59
C ASP A 486 -8.74 -4.70 21.30
N LYS A 487 -9.56 -4.85 22.35
CA LYS A 487 -9.73 -6.13 23.04
C LYS A 487 -10.38 -7.19 22.16
N VAL A 488 -11.38 -6.81 21.37
CA VAL A 488 -12.03 -7.74 20.42
C VAL A 488 -11.04 -8.17 19.34
N LEU A 489 -10.29 -7.24 18.79
CA LEU A 489 -9.28 -7.50 17.76
C LEU A 489 -8.15 -8.39 18.29
N ALA A 490 -7.74 -8.19 19.55
CA ALA A 490 -6.79 -9.07 20.24
C ALA A 490 -7.31 -10.51 20.38
N ARG A 491 -8.61 -10.70 20.63
CA ARG A 491 -9.25 -12.03 20.67
C ARG A 491 -9.29 -12.66 19.27
N ILE A 492 -9.53 -11.86 18.23
CA ILE A 492 -9.50 -12.35 16.84
C ILE A 492 -8.09 -12.86 16.50
N ASN A 493 -7.06 -12.04 16.71
CA ASN A 493 -5.69 -12.47 16.42
C ASN A 493 -5.28 -13.69 17.23
N THR A 494 -5.64 -13.73 18.52
CA THR A 494 -5.42 -14.91 19.40
C THR A 494 -5.99 -16.16 18.74
N ARG A 495 -7.26 -16.14 18.33
CA ARG A 495 -7.91 -17.30 17.70
C ARG A 495 -7.28 -17.64 16.35
N MET A 496 -6.94 -16.66 15.53
CA MET A 496 -6.27 -16.92 14.24
C MET A 496 -4.93 -17.66 14.42
N VAL A 497 -4.17 -17.27 15.44
CA VAL A 497 -2.89 -17.93 15.77
C VAL A 497 -3.14 -19.32 16.36
N ASP A 498 -4.08 -19.48 17.29
CA ASP A 498 -4.40 -20.77 17.92
C ASP A 498 -4.90 -21.81 16.91
N GLU A 499 -5.68 -21.35 15.90
CA GLU A 499 -6.14 -22.16 14.77
C GLU A 499 -5.11 -22.29 13.65
N ALA A 500 -3.99 -21.57 13.72
CA ALA A 500 -2.92 -21.55 12.74
C ALA A 500 -3.44 -21.35 11.29
N VAL A 501 -4.37 -20.40 11.09
CA VAL A 501 -5.04 -20.18 9.78
C VAL A 501 -4.10 -19.71 8.68
N PHE A 502 -2.95 -19.19 9.06
CA PHE A 502 -1.83 -18.83 8.19
C PHE A 502 -0.54 -19.54 8.63
N VAL A 503 0.44 -19.58 7.74
CA VAL A 503 1.83 -19.70 8.14
C VAL A 503 2.43 -18.29 8.07
N TRP A 504 2.69 -17.67 9.21
CA TRP A 504 3.32 -16.36 9.27
C TRP A 504 4.83 -16.48 9.16
N PHE A 505 5.47 -15.59 8.43
CA PHE A 505 6.91 -15.59 8.25
C PHE A 505 7.54 -14.34 8.84
N VAL A 506 7.26 -13.18 8.24
CA VAL A 506 7.85 -11.90 8.66
C VAL A 506 6.82 -10.77 8.55
N HIS A 507 7.07 -9.72 9.35
CA HIS A 507 6.56 -8.38 9.12
C HIS A 507 7.57 -7.60 8.27
N ASP A 508 7.07 -6.78 7.37
CA ASP A 508 7.89 -5.92 6.53
C ASP A 508 8.45 -4.75 7.34
N VAL A 509 9.69 -4.40 7.10
CA VAL A 509 10.32 -3.16 7.58
C VAL A 509 10.37 -2.10 6.48
N TRP A 510 9.79 -2.38 5.35
CA TRP A 510 9.69 -1.56 4.15
C TRP A 510 10.98 -0.75 3.88
N PRO A 511 12.06 -1.42 3.50
CA PRO A 511 13.34 -0.78 3.30
C PRO A 511 13.32 0.16 2.07
N ASN A 512 13.81 1.38 2.27
CA ASN A 512 14.06 2.33 1.21
C ASN A 512 15.53 2.74 1.24
N ALA A 513 16.17 2.84 0.08
CA ALA A 513 17.47 3.45 -0.02
C ALA A 513 17.33 4.82 -0.70
N ILE A 514 17.82 5.85 -0.01
CA ILE A 514 17.68 7.24 -0.45
C ILE A 514 19.04 7.92 -0.56
N SER A 515 19.20 8.77 -1.56
CA SER A 515 20.40 9.59 -1.74
C SER A 515 20.62 10.49 -0.51
N GLY A 516 21.88 10.73 -0.15
CA GLY A 516 22.23 11.70 0.89
C GLY A 516 21.73 13.14 0.63
N LYS A 517 21.33 13.44 -0.60
CA LYS A 517 20.71 14.72 -1.00
C LYS A 517 19.24 14.85 -0.56
N VAL A 518 18.56 13.76 -0.33
CA VAL A 518 17.16 13.75 0.11
C VAL A 518 17.07 14.08 1.58
N LYS A 519 16.25 15.06 1.92
CA LYS A 519 15.97 15.51 3.29
C LYS A 519 14.46 15.57 3.55
N GLY A 520 14.08 15.66 4.84
CA GLY A 520 12.68 15.84 5.25
C GLY A 520 11.80 14.61 5.11
N TYR A 521 12.35 13.45 4.72
CA TYR A 521 11.61 12.21 4.72
C TYR A 521 11.34 11.74 6.13
N VAL A 522 10.08 11.40 6.39
CA VAL A 522 9.64 10.66 7.58
C VAL A 522 9.24 9.28 7.13
N HIS A 523 9.86 8.24 7.69
CA HIS A 523 9.46 6.86 7.44
C HIS A 523 8.37 6.47 8.45
N PRO A 524 7.09 6.58 8.14
CA PRO A 524 6.01 6.34 9.11
C PRO A 524 5.87 4.84 9.40
N LYS A 525 5.22 4.49 10.51
CA LYS A 525 4.72 3.11 10.72
C LYS A 525 3.47 2.87 9.86
N SER A 526 3.65 2.99 8.56
CA SER A 526 2.61 2.89 7.54
C SER A 526 3.22 2.48 6.20
N TRP A 527 2.42 1.83 5.38
CA TRP A 527 2.76 1.55 3.98
C TRP A 527 2.60 2.77 3.06
N TYR A 528 1.99 3.85 3.56
CA TYR A 528 1.82 5.10 2.84
C TYR A 528 2.89 6.12 3.24
N VAL A 529 3.17 7.07 2.37
CA VAL A 529 4.17 8.13 2.56
C VAL A 529 3.57 9.49 2.25
N ASP A 530 3.96 10.49 3.03
CA ASP A 530 3.80 11.89 2.66
C ASP A 530 5.12 12.40 2.04
N PHE A 531 5.08 12.69 0.74
CA PHE A 531 6.22 13.27 0.02
C PHE A 531 6.28 14.81 0.13
N SER A 532 5.30 15.45 0.75
CA SER A 532 5.23 16.92 0.86
C SER A 532 6.43 17.54 1.57
N PRO A 533 6.95 16.98 2.69
CA PRO A 533 8.10 17.58 3.39
C PRO A 533 9.45 17.28 2.72
N VAL A 534 9.49 16.42 1.69
CA VAL A 534 10.74 15.96 1.07
C VAL A 534 11.36 17.06 0.22
N THR A 535 12.68 17.23 0.36
CA THR A 535 13.50 18.11 -0.48
C THR A 535 14.68 17.34 -1.07
N VAL A 536 15.15 17.78 -2.22
CA VAL A 536 16.38 17.30 -2.87
C VAL A 536 17.31 18.50 -3.06
N GLY A 537 18.49 18.44 -2.44
CA GLY A 537 19.44 19.54 -2.47
C GLY A 537 20.89 19.08 -2.47
#